data_ee3f9ef573151b1465d616bb27a017f0
#
_entry.id   ee3f9ef573151b1465d616bb27a017f0
#
_cell.length_a   1.000
_cell.length_b   1.000
_cell.length_c   1.000
_cell.angle_alpha   90.00
_cell.angle_beta   90.00
_cell.angle_gamma   90.00
#
_symmetry.space_group_name_H-M   'P 1'
#
loop_
_entity.id
_entity.type
_entity.pdbx_description
1 polymer ?
#
loop_
_entity_poly.entity_id
_entity_poly.type
_entity_poly.pdbx_seq_one_letter_code
_entity_poly.pdbx_strand_id
1 'polypeptide(L)'
;MKVNKTYTFNEVKENYRTQNVLDESVLHALSRIDRRDFVPDGFENFSYSDIEIPLSNKQFMLRPSVEGMIIQSLSITESDNILVVGSGTGYLTSCISLLCNKVDAIDIYADLVEQAQKRIEKYNLPNVKMENKN
;
A
#
# COMPACT_ATOMS: atom_id res chain seq x y z
N MET A 1 18.25 -18.81 -11.31
CA MET A 1 18.59 -18.07 -10.10
C MET A 1 17.65 -16.90 -9.91
N LYS A 2 16.89 -16.88 -8.83
CA LYS A 2 16.02 -15.74 -8.54
C LYS A 2 16.87 -14.63 -7.92
N VAL A 3 16.97 -13.49 -8.60
CA VAL A 3 17.62 -12.30 -8.05
C VAL A 3 16.53 -11.55 -7.26
N ASN A 4 16.62 -11.57 -5.94
CA ASN A 4 15.74 -10.77 -5.10
C ASN A 4 16.23 -9.32 -5.15
N LYS A 5 15.48 -8.48 -5.85
CA LYS A 5 15.75 -7.06 -5.92
C LYS A 5 15.35 -6.41 -4.60
N THR A 6 16.31 -5.81 -3.91
CA THR A 6 16.07 -4.99 -2.72
C THR A 6 16.13 -3.51 -3.09
N TYR A 7 15.33 -2.71 -2.40
CA TYR A 7 15.27 -1.26 -2.59
C TYR A 7 15.59 -0.57 -1.27
N THR A 8 16.45 0.45 -1.31
CA THR A 8 16.64 1.35 -0.17
C THR A 8 15.50 2.34 -0.08
N PHE A 9 15.32 2.98 1.08
CA PHE A 9 14.32 4.04 1.25
C PHE A 9 14.51 5.16 0.21
N ASN A 10 15.76 5.56 -0.05
CA ASN A 10 16.03 6.61 -1.03
C ASN A 10 15.69 6.20 -2.45
N GLU A 11 15.98 4.96 -2.83
CA GLU A 11 15.61 4.44 -4.16
C GLU A 11 14.10 4.42 -4.36
N VAL A 12 13.34 4.01 -3.35
CA VAL A 12 11.88 4.03 -3.40
C VAL A 12 11.37 5.46 -3.55
N LYS A 13 11.88 6.38 -2.74
CA LYS A 13 11.49 7.80 -2.83
C LYS A 13 11.78 8.38 -4.21
N GLU A 14 12.97 8.13 -4.75
CA GLU A 14 13.33 8.62 -6.09
C GLU A 14 12.42 8.05 -7.18
N ASN A 15 12.08 6.77 -7.07
CA ASN A 15 11.17 6.14 -8.01
C ASN A 15 9.80 6.85 -8.02
N TYR A 16 9.24 7.16 -6.85
CA TYR A 16 7.99 7.90 -6.75
C TYR A 16 8.11 9.35 -7.21
N ARG A 17 9.24 10.03 -6.94
CA ARG A 17 9.47 11.39 -7.42
C ARG A 17 9.44 11.49 -8.94
N THR A 18 9.98 10.52 -9.63
CA THR A 18 9.91 10.47 -11.11
C THR A 18 8.49 10.31 -11.62
N GLN A 19 7.56 9.90 -10.76
CA GLN A 19 6.15 9.73 -11.05
C GLN A 19 5.29 10.88 -10.50
N ASN A 20 5.90 12.02 -10.20
CA ASN A 20 5.27 13.25 -9.71
C ASN A 20 4.69 13.16 -8.29
N VAL A 21 5.14 12.21 -7.48
CA VAL A 21 4.86 12.21 -6.05
C VAL A 21 5.94 13.01 -5.36
N LEU A 22 5.61 14.21 -4.90
CA LEU A 22 6.59 15.20 -4.45
C LEU A 22 6.46 15.58 -2.97
N ASP A 23 5.34 15.26 -2.33
CA ASP A 23 5.11 15.52 -0.92
C ASP A 23 5.99 14.61 -0.05
N GLU A 24 6.84 15.21 0.80
CA GLU A 24 7.80 14.46 1.63
C GLU A 24 7.12 13.52 2.62
N SER A 25 5.99 13.90 3.21
CA SER A 25 5.27 13.01 4.14
C SER A 25 4.71 11.78 3.42
N VAL A 26 4.22 11.97 2.20
CA VAL A 26 3.74 10.87 1.35
C VAL A 26 4.89 9.96 0.94
N LEU A 27 6.00 10.53 0.48
CA LEU A 27 7.20 9.78 0.13
C LEU A 27 7.73 8.96 1.31
N HIS A 28 7.72 9.55 2.50
CA HIS A 28 8.11 8.87 3.73
C HIS A 28 7.22 7.65 3.99
N ALA A 29 5.91 7.82 3.94
CA ALA A 29 4.95 6.72 4.16
C ALA A 29 5.16 5.59 3.15
N LEU A 30 5.26 5.93 1.85
CA LEU A 30 5.47 4.96 0.78
C LEU A 30 6.78 4.20 0.91
N SER A 31 7.82 4.82 1.48
CA SER A 31 9.13 4.19 1.65
C SER A 31 9.23 3.36 2.93
N ARG A 32 8.45 3.69 3.96
CA ARG A 32 8.45 2.97 5.25
C ARG A 32 7.74 1.63 5.17
N ILE A 33 6.73 1.53 4.34
CA ILE A 33 6.00 0.29 4.09
C ILE A 33 6.59 -0.36 2.84
N ASP A 34 7.25 -1.49 3.00
CA ASP A 34 7.89 -2.18 1.86
C ASP A 34 6.83 -2.85 0.99
N ARG A 35 6.68 -2.35 -0.23
CA ARG A 35 5.67 -2.84 -1.16
C ARG A 35 5.85 -4.33 -1.50
N ARG A 36 7.06 -4.85 -1.38
CA ARG A 36 7.33 -6.28 -1.63
C ARG A 36 6.59 -7.19 -0.66
N ASP A 37 6.31 -6.71 0.56
CA ASP A 37 5.57 -7.48 1.56
C ASP A 37 4.07 -7.58 1.24
N PHE A 38 3.60 -6.81 0.26
CA PHE A 38 2.18 -6.69 -0.07
C PHE A 38 1.79 -7.22 -1.44
N VAL A 39 2.75 -7.68 -2.23
CA VAL A 39 2.46 -8.27 -3.55
C VAL A 39 2.24 -9.78 -3.40
N PRO A 40 1.47 -10.40 -4.30
CA PRO A 40 1.32 -11.86 -4.32
C PRO A 40 2.67 -12.57 -4.54
N ASP A 41 2.77 -13.79 -4.06
CA ASP A 41 3.95 -14.64 -4.25
C ASP A 41 4.31 -14.74 -5.73
N GLY A 42 5.58 -14.56 -6.03
CA GLY A 42 6.11 -14.57 -7.40
C GLY A 42 6.20 -13.19 -8.05
N PHE A 43 5.62 -12.16 -7.45
CA PHE A 43 5.65 -10.78 -7.98
C PHE A 43 6.61 -9.85 -7.26
N GLU A 44 7.41 -10.34 -6.32
CA GLU A 44 8.27 -9.51 -5.48
C GLU A 44 9.24 -8.64 -6.29
N ASN A 45 9.76 -9.16 -7.41
CA ASN A 45 10.67 -8.42 -8.27
C ASN A 45 9.99 -7.32 -9.09
N PHE A 46 8.65 -7.33 -9.14
CA PHE A 46 7.84 -6.35 -9.86
C PHE A 46 7.14 -5.36 -8.92
N SER A 47 7.43 -5.44 -7.63
CA SER A 47 6.67 -4.70 -6.59
C SER A 47 6.70 -3.18 -6.78
N TYR A 48 7.77 -2.63 -7.32
CA TYR A 48 7.90 -1.20 -7.62
C TYR A 48 7.85 -0.86 -9.11
N SER A 49 7.63 -1.86 -9.96
CA SER A 49 7.35 -1.62 -11.38
C SER A 49 5.98 -0.96 -11.52
N ASP A 50 5.86 0.02 -12.42
CA ASP A 50 4.60 0.75 -12.61
C ASP A 50 3.62 -0.05 -13.46
N ILE A 51 3.15 -1.15 -12.90
CA ILE A 51 2.20 -2.09 -13.50
C ILE A 51 1.11 -2.45 -12.50
N GLU A 52 -0.05 -2.86 -13.01
CA GLU A 52 -1.07 -3.49 -12.20
C GLU A 52 -0.69 -4.95 -11.95
N ILE A 53 -0.82 -5.42 -10.70
CA ILE A 53 -0.50 -6.80 -10.33
C ILE A 53 -1.80 -7.56 -10.11
N PRO A 54 -2.01 -8.71 -10.79
CA PRO A 54 -3.25 -9.47 -10.64
C PRO A 54 -3.37 -10.09 -9.24
N LEU A 55 -4.58 -10.01 -8.70
CA LEU A 55 -4.96 -10.60 -7.42
C LEU A 55 -6.01 -11.68 -7.68
N SER A 56 -6.46 -12.36 -6.61
CA SER A 56 -7.62 -13.25 -6.69
C SER A 56 -8.90 -12.50 -7.04
N ASN A 57 -9.95 -13.22 -7.40
CA ASN A 57 -11.27 -12.65 -7.70
C ASN A 57 -11.26 -11.63 -8.83
N LYS A 58 -10.32 -11.78 -9.80
CA LYS A 58 -10.16 -10.86 -10.96
C LYS A 58 -9.91 -9.41 -10.54
N GLN A 59 -9.34 -9.20 -9.37
CA GLN A 59 -8.95 -7.88 -8.88
C GLN A 59 -7.49 -7.60 -9.25
N PHE A 60 -7.08 -6.35 -9.09
CA PHE A 60 -5.71 -5.93 -9.37
C PHE A 60 -5.22 -5.00 -8.26
N MET A 61 -3.93 -5.15 -7.92
CA MET A 61 -3.24 -4.15 -7.13
C MET A 61 -2.91 -2.96 -8.04
N LEU A 62 -3.20 -1.75 -7.58
CA LEU A 62 -2.94 -0.55 -8.35
C LEU A 62 -1.45 -0.35 -8.62
N ARG A 63 -1.12 0.40 -9.67
CA ARG A 63 0.25 0.81 -9.97
C ARG A 63 0.79 1.69 -8.84
N PRO A 64 2.10 1.63 -8.54
CA PRO A 64 2.69 2.53 -7.56
C PRO A 64 2.41 4.00 -7.83
N SER A 65 2.50 4.45 -9.08
CA SER A 65 2.24 5.85 -9.45
C SER A 65 0.81 6.28 -9.10
N VAL A 66 -0.17 5.41 -9.31
CA VAL A 66 -1.57 5.68 -8.99
C VAL A 66 -1.79 5.76 -7.49
N GLU A 67 -1.24 4.81 -6.74
CA GLU A 67 -1.35 4.82 -5.26
C GLU A 67 -0.71 6.07 -4.67
N GLY A 68 0.47 6.42 -5.12
CA GLY A 68 1.17 7.63 -4.66
C GLY A 68 0.38 8.91 -4.95
N MET A 69 -0.19 9.01 -6.15
CA MET A 69 -1.00 10.16 -6.55
C MET A 69 -2.31 10.24 -5.75
N ILE A 70 -2.95 9.11 -5.45
CA ILE A 70 -4.14 9.08 -4.60
C ILE A 70 -3.81 9.66 -3.23
N ILE A 71 -2.78 9.15 -2.57
CA ILE A 71 -2.41 9.61 -1.23
C ILE A 71 -2.07 11.10 -1.25
N GLN A 72 -1.27 11.53 -2.22
CA GLN A 72 -0.85 12.93 -2.32
C GLN A 72 -2.05 13.86 -2.54
N SER A 73 -2.99 13.48 -3.41
CA SER A 73 -4.14 14.32 -3.74
C SER A 73 -5.13 14.48 -2.60
N LEU A 74 -5.13 13.57 -1.64
CA LEU A 74 -6.03 13.63 -0.48
C LEU A 74 -5.61 14.65 0.57
N SER A 75 -4.36 15.11 0.56
CA SER A 75 -3.84 16.05 1.56
C SER A 75 -4.16 15.60 3.01
N ILE A 76 -3.81 14.36 3.30
CA ILE A 76 -4.15 13.72 4.58
C ILE A 76 -3.47 14.43 5.75
N THR A 77 -4.21 14.63 6.85
CA THR A 77 -3.71 15.19 8.09
C THR A 77 -3.76 14.16 9.22
N GLU A 78 -2.99 14.40 10.28
CA GLU A 78 -2.93 13.51 11.45
C GLU A 78 -4.26 13.38 12.20
N SER A 79 -5.21 14.29 11.98
CA SER A 79 -6.54 14.25 12.61
C SER A 79 -7.59 13.56 11.75
N ASP A 80 -7.27 13.18 10.53
CA ASP A 80 -8.23 12.56 9.61
C ASP A 80 -8.55 11.12 9.99
N ASN A 81 -9.81 10.76 9.85
CA ASN A 81 -10.29 9.37 9.90
C ASN A 81 -10.68 8.98 8.47
N ILE A 82 -10.09 7.90 7.97
CA ILE A 82 -10.21 7.52 6.56
C ILE A 82 -10.86 6.16 6.43
N LEU A 83 -11.74 6.04 5.44
CA LEU A 83 -12.30 4.76 5.02
C LEU A 83 -11.72 4.39 3.65
N VAL A 84 -11.12 3.20 3.56
CA VAL A 84 -10.66 2.63 2.30
C VAL A 84 -11.65 1.54 1.88
N VAL A 85 -12.30 1.75 0.75
CA VAL A 85 -13.23 0.77 0.16
C VAL A 85 -12.48 0.01 -0.93
N GLY A 86 -12.35 -1.31 -0.76
CA GLY A 86 -11.52 -2.14 -1.63
C GLY A 86 -10.08 -2.18 -1.16
N SER A 87 -9.84 -2.80 -0.01
CA SER A 87 -8.52 -2.82 0.64
C SER A 87 -7.44 -3.57 -0.16
N GLY A 88 -7.84 -4.50 -1.03
CA GLY A 88 -6.93 -5.26 -1.88
C GLY A 88 -5.82 -5.95 -1.08
N THR A 89 -4.58 -5.61 -1.39
CA THR A 89 -3.41 -6.20 -0.70
C THR A 89 -3.15 -5.61 0.68
N GLY A 90 -3.70 -4.45 0.99
CA GLY A 90 -3.46 -3.72 2.23
C GLY A 90 -2.33 -2.70 2.18
N TYR A 91 -1.62 -2.60 1.07
CA TYR A 91 -0.49 -1.66 0.94
C TYR A 91 -0.92 -0.20 1.08
N LEU A 92 -1.91 0.22 0.30
CA LEU A 92 -2.42 1.59 0.33
C LEU A 92 -2.91 1.97 1.72
N THR A 93 -3.70 1.08 2.34
CA THR A 93 -4.20 1.26 3.71
C THR A 93 -3.06 1.45 4.70
N SER A 94 -2.02 0.63 4.59
CA SER A 94 -0.86 0.69 5.48
C SER A 94 -0.12 2.02 5.35
N CYS A 95 0.10 2.48 4.12
CA CYS A 95 0.73 3.79 3.88
C CYS A 95 -0.11 4.94 4.45
N ILE A 96 -1.41 4.92 4.22
CA ILE A 96 -2.34 5.93 4.74
C ILE A 96 -2.31 5.97 6.27
N SER A 97 -2.19 4.82 6.92
CA SER A 97 -2.18 4.73 8.38
C SER A 97 -1.06 5.54 9.04
N LEU A 98 0.04 5.76 8.34
CA LEU A 98 1.16 6.55 8.83
C LEU A 98 0.90 8.06 8.76
N LEU A 99 -0.17 8.49 8.08
CA LEU A 99 -0.46 9.89 7.80
C LEU A 99 -1.72 10.40 8.49
N CYS A 100 -2.55 9.53 9.03
CA CYS A 100 -3.86 9.87 9.55
C CYS A 100 -4.04 9.46 11.02
N ASN A 101 -5.16 9.83 11.60
CA ASN A 101 -5.52 9.40 12.95
C ASN A 101 -5.91 7.92 12.96
N LYS A 102 -6.81 7.53 12.06
CA LYS A 102 -7.33 6.16 12.01
C LYS A 102 -7.78 5.83 10.60
N VAL A 103 -7.58 4.58 10.19
CA VAL A 103 -8.06 4.08 8.91
C VAL A 103 -8.83 2.78 9.10
N ASP A 104 -10.05 2.78 8.58
CA ASP A 104 -10.88 1.59 8.42
C ASP A 104 -10.82 1.16 6.97
N ALA A 105 -10.55 -0.12 6.70
CA ALA A 105 -10.50 -0.66 5.36
C ALA A 105 -11.45 -1.83 5.24
N ILE A 106 -12.19 -1.87 4.16
CA ILE A 106 -13.14 -2.94 3.89
C ILE A 106 -12.92 -3.53 2.51
N ASP A 107 -13.24 -4.81 2.38
CA ASP A 107 -13.25 -5.50 1.09
C ASP A 107 -14.32 -6.57 1.11
N ILE A 108 -14.96 -6.80 -0.03
CA ILE A 108 -15.99 -7.82 -0.17
C ILE A 108 -15.40 -9.23 -0.26
N TYR A 109 -14.13 -9.36 -0.58
CA TYR A 109 -13.44 -10.65 -0.74
C TYR A 109 -12.71 -11.04 0.54
N ALA A 110 -13.23 -12.03 1.25
CA ALA A 110 -12.69 -12.47 2.54
C ALA A 110 -11.23 -12.94 2.45
N ASP A 111 -10.83 -13.59 1.36
CA ASP A 111 -9.46 -14.04 1.15
C ASP A 111 -8.47 -12.88 1.05
N LEU A 112 -8.86 -11.79 0.39
CA LEU A 112 -8.02 -10.60 0.30
C LEU A 112 -7.86 -9.93 1.66
N VAL A 113 -8.93 -9.83 2.44
CA VAL A 113 -8.88 -9.25 3.80
C VAL A 113 -7.95 -10.08 4.69
N GLU A 114 -8.09 -11.40 4.68
CA GLU A 114 -7.26 -12.30 5.48
C GLU A 114 -5.77 -12.15 5.14
N GLN A 115 -5.44 -12.13 3.86
CA GLN A 115 -4.07 -11.95 3.40
C GLN A 115 -3.51 -10.59 3.77
N ALA A 116 -4.31 -9.54 3.62
CA ALA A 116 -3.91 -8.18 3.99
C ALA A 116 -3.65 -8.06 5.50
N GLN A 117 -4.52 -8.64 6.32
CA GLN A 117 -4.34 -8.66 7.77
C GLN A 117 -3.03 -9.34 8.18
N LYS A 118 -2.67 -10.44 7.53
CA LYS A 118 -1.39 -11.13 7.79
C LYS A 118 -0.19 -10.27 7.40
N ARG A 119 -0.27 -9.57 6.27
CA ARG A 119 0.83 -8.74 5.78
C ARG A 119 1.12 -7.56 6.70
N ILE A 120 0.09 -6.93 7.26
CA ILE A 120 0.26 -5.77 8.12
C ILE A 120 0.77 -6.09 9.54
N GLU A 121 0.66 -7.34 9.99
CA GLU A 121 1.14 -7.74 11.31
C GLU A 121 2.61 -7.34 11.55
N LYS A 122 3.44 -7.47 10.53
CA LYS A 122 4.85 -7.12 10.57
C LYS A 122 5.11 -5.66 10.93
N TYR A 123 4.17 -4.78 10.60
CA TYR A 123 4.37 -3.33 10.70
C TYR A 123 3.83 -2.69 11.98
N ASN A 124 3.09 -3.45 12.80
CA ASN A 124 2.50 -2.95 14.03
C ASN A 124 1.77 -1.61 13.84
N LEU A 125 0.66 -1.65 13.10
CA LEU A 125 -0.14 -0.47 12.76
C LEU A 125 -1.42 -0.44 13.62
N PRO A 126 -1.38 0.17 14.82
CA PRO A 126 -2.49 0.07 15.79
C PRO A 126 -3.75 0.81 15.37
N ASN A 127 -3.64 1.75 14.42
CA ASN A 127 -4.76 2.56 13.95
C ASN A 127 -5.44 2.01 12.69
N VAL A 128 -5.08 0.78 12.28
CA VAL A 128 -5.68 0.10 11.12
C VAL A 128 -6.71 -0.92 11.58
N LYS A 129 -7.89 -0.86 10.98
CA LYS A 129 -8.92 -1.89 11.13
C LYS A 129 -9.33 -2.36 9.75
N MET A 130 -9.22 -3.66 9.49
CA MET A 130 -9.62 -4.28 8.23
C MET A 130 -10.75 -5.26 8.45
N GLU A 131 -11.80 -5.15 7.64
CA GLU A 131 -12.97 -6.02 7.73
C GLU A 131 -13.41 -6.53 6.37
N ASN A 132 -13.87 -7.79 6.34
CA ASN A 132 -14.62 -8.32 5.22
C ASN A 132 -16.06 -7.79 5.32
N LYS A 133 -16.39 -6.85 4.47
CA LYS A 133 -17.66 -6.14 4.53
C LYS A 133 -18.07 -5.65 3.15
N ASN A 134 -19.35 -5.71 2.91
CA ASN A 134 -19.95 -5.22 1.67
C ASN A 134 -20.42 -3.77 1.84
#